data_ffcf91e0e31f71306661819a8ba49abc
#
_entry.id   ffcf91e0e31f71306661819a8ba49abc
#
_cell.length_a   1.000
_cell.length_b   1.000
_cell.length_c   1.000
_cell.angle_alpha   90.00
_cell.angle_beta   90.00
_cell.angle_gamma   90.00
#
_symmetry.space_group_name_H-M   'P 1'
#
loop_
_entity.id
_entity.type
_entity.pdbx_description
1 polymer ?
#
loop_
_entity_poly.entity_id
_entity_poly.type
_entity_poly.pdbx_seq_one_letter_code
_entity_poly.pdbx_strand_id
1 'polypeptide(L)'
;WYFRDEAETRYPLSTMPDIPLAPRNIRNTLQAKNFFDCNCHFTTTEWQREQYPEGMRGFISVLRKCVDTEFFAPAPASRFSFGDCELTERQEIVTLSVRDAARLREGGFWCELPSLLSARPDCHVVLISTGKEVRLDCLRESMAAFPSGMRGRIHLLDFLPPGAYRDLLCVSSLHLCKDISFMLPSELLEAMSCGCVVLAPDTGAVREVLSDGQNGFLYPSGRRMNWVMLITLLLERRSELLSIRRNARKTVFGKHNKNTLLPRHIAFLMDRYSHWRAQQIQLAEGNDAFESTSA
;
A
#
# COMPACT_ATOMS: atom_id res chain seq x y z
N TRP A 1 -4.67 -6.69 15.15
CA TRP A 1 -4.96 -7.55 14.01
C TRP A 1 -5.33 -8.94 14.51
N TYR A 2 -6.55 -9.40 14.21
CA TYR A 2 -7.00 -10.75 14.53
C TYR A 2 -6.64 -11.68 13.37
N PHE A 3 -5.83 -12.71 13.61
CA PHE A 3 -5.41 -13.65 12.57
C PHE A 3 -6.23 -14.94 12.67
N ARG A 4 -6.90 -15.30 11.60
CA ARG A 4 -7.43 -16.65 11.40
C ARG A 4 -6.29 -17.61 11.04
N ASP A 5 -6.43 -18.88 11.45
CA ASP A 5 -5.45 -19.94 11.12
C ASP A 5 -5.27 -20.11 9.60
N GLU A 6 -6.31 -19.87 8.80
CA GLU A 6 -6.26 -19.94 7.34
C GLU A 6 -5.47 -18.79 6.70
N ALA A 7 -5.34 -17.64 7.35
CA ALA A 7 -4.51 -16.54 6.86
C ALA A 7 -3.02 -16.87 6.96
N GLU A 8 -2.63 -17.77 7.87
CA GLU A 8 -1.24 -18.22 8.06
C GLU A 8 -0.72 -19.06 6.92
N THR A 9 -1.57 -19.90 6.31
CA THR A 9 -1.18 -20.75 5.19
C THR A 9 -0.96 -19.96 3.90
N ARG A 10 -1.56 -18.79 3.76
CA ARG A 10 -1.43 -17.92 2.57
C ARG A 10 -0.34 -16.86 2.68
N TYR A 11 0.03 -16.49 3.90
CA TYR A 11 1.09 -15.52 4.19
C TYR A 11 2.11 -16.18 5.12
N PRO A 12 3.19 -16.72 4.57
CA PRO A 12 4.24 -17.28 5.41
C PRO A 12 4.72 -16.22 6.40
N LEU A 13 4.87 -16.60 7.65
CA LEU A 13 5.34 -15.78 8.77
C LEU A 13 6.67 -15.07 8.50
N SER A 14 7.40 -15.47 7.45
CA SER A 14 8.61 -14.80 6.94
C SER A 14 8.40 -13.36 6.49
N THR A 15 7.14 -12.90 6.35
CA THR A 15 6.81 -11.50 6.06
C THR A 15 6.48 -10.67 7.30
N MET A 16 6.40 -11.30 8.46
CA MET A 16 6.26 -10.63 9.75
C MET A 16 7.56 -10.82 10.56
N PRO A 17 7.99 -9.80 11.34
CA PRO A 17 9.11 -10.00 12.24
C PRO A 17 8.85 -11.23 13.12
N ASP A 18 9.89 -12.04 13.37
CA ASP A 18 9.87 -13.31 14.11
C ASP A 18 9.11 -13.23 15.44
N ILE A 19 7.81 -13.47 15.39
CA ILE A 19 6.97 -13.54 16.57
C ILE A 19 6.60 -15.03 16.76
N PRO A 20 7.12 -15.70 17.78
CA PRO A 20 6.80 -17.09 18.08
C PRO A 20 5.29 -17.33 18.26
N LEU A 21 4.80 -18.56 18.03
CA LEU A 21 3.37 -18.93 18.10
C LEU A 21 2.68 -18.59 19.45
N ALA A 22 3.39 -18.68 20.56
CA ALA A 22 2.88 -18.29 21.88
C ALA A 22 2.44 -16.81 21.95
N PRO A 23 3.16 -15.85 21.37
CA PRO A 23 2.71 -14.46 21.28
C PRO A 23 1.46 -14.23 20.44
N ARG A 24 1.10 -15.11 19.52
CA ARG A 24 -0.11 -14.95 18.69
C ARG A 24 -1.39 -14.98 19.54
N ASN A 25 -1.53 -15.99 20.41
CA ASN A 25 -2.69 -16.10 21.29
C ASN A 25 -2.77 -14.92 22.27
N ILE A 26 -1.63 -14.50 22.81
CA ILE A 26 -1.52 -13.32 23.65
C ILE A 26 -1.93 -12.06 22.88
N ARG A 27 -1.45 -11.88 21.65
CA ARG A 27 -1.82 -10.76 20.80
C ARG A 27 -3.33 -10.76 20.49
N ASN A 28 -3.90 -11.90 20.10
CA ASN A 28 -5.33 -12.01 19.84
C ASN A 28 -6.16 -11.71 21.09
N THR A 29 -5.71 -12.16 22.26
CA THR A 29 -6.37 -11.85 23.55
C THR A 29 -6.31 -10.36 23.87
N LEU A 30 -5.15 -9.72 23.71
CA LEU A 30 -5.00 -8.27 23.90
C LEU A 30 -5.85 -7.47 22.90
N GLN A 31 -5.94 -7.93 21.66
CA GLN A 31 -6.79 -7.29 20.65
C GLN A 31 -8.27 -7.49 20.94
N ALA A 32 -8.69 -8.65 21.41
CA ALA A 32 -10.06 -8.87 21.86
C ALA A 32 -10.40 -7.96 23.06
N LYS A 33 -9.50 -7.83 24.03
CA LYS A 33 -9.66 -6.87 25.12
C LYS A 33 -9.81 -5.44 24.59
N ASN A 34 -8.87 -4.97 23.77
CA ASN A 34 -8.94 -3.64 23.18
C ASN A 34 -10.21 -3.43 22.35
N PHE A 35 -10.73 -4.49 21.72
CA PHE A 35 -12.00 -4.43 21.00
C PHE A 35 -13.16 -4.09 21.93
N PHE A 36 -13.23 -4.71 23.09
CA PHE A 36 -14.30 -4.43 24.06
C PHE A 36 -14.11 -3.11 24.83
N ASP A 37 -12.87 -2.63 24.95
CA ASP A 37 -12.54 -1.37 25.60
C ASP A 37 -12.78 -0.15 24.67
N CYS A 38 -12.95 -0.35 23.36
CA CYS A 38 -13.13 0.71 22.38
C CYS A 38 -14.60 0.88 21.95
N ASN A 39 -15.02 2.13 21.77
CA ASN A 39 -16.40 2.45 21.36
C ASN A 39 -16.57 2.52 19.83
N CYS A 40 -15.49 2.38 19.06
CA CYS A 40 -15.53 2.49 17.62
C CYS A 40 -14.54 1.52 16.99
N HIS A 41 -15.02 0.69 16.06
CA HIS A 41 -14.20 -0.28 15.35
C HIS A 41 -14.33 -0.07 13.86
N PHE A 42 -13.20 0.01 13.17
CA PHE A 42 -13.21 0.06 11.72
C PHE A 42 -11.98 -0.60 11.10
N THR A 43 -12.16 -1.03 9.86
CA THR A 43 -11.11 -1.52 8.97
C THR A 43 -11.11 -0.70 7.69
N THR A 44 -10.10 -0.89 6.85
CA THR A 44 -10.03 -0.16 5.57
C THR A 44 -10.51 -0.99 4.38
N THR A 45 -10.73 -2.29 4.56
CA THR A 45 -11.23 -3.22 3.54
C THR A 45 -12.21 -4.22 4.15
N GLU A 46 -13.14 -4.72 3.34
CA GLU A 46 -14.07 -5.78 3.72
C GLU A 46 -13.29 -7.05 4.08
N TRP A 47 -12.27 -7.39 3.28
CA TRP A 47 -11.42 -8.53 3.56
C TRP A 47 -10.80 -8.47 4.96
N GLN A 48 -10.35 -7.31 5.41
CA GLN A 48 -9.83 -7.14 6.78
C GLN A 48 -10.91 -7.39 7.83
N ARG A 49 -12.15 -6.93 7.60
CA ARG A 49 -13.28 -7.19 8.50
C ARG A 49 -13.57 -8.69 8.60
N GLU A 50 -13.51 -9.40 7.49
CA GLU A 50 -13.74 -10.84 7.42
C GLU A 50 -12.68 -11.67 8.17
N GLN A 51 -11.51 -11.12 8.46
CA GLN A 51 -10.50 -11.80 9.27
C GLN A 51 -10.86 -11.84 10.77
N TYR A 52 -11.82 -11.03 11.22
CA TYR A 52 -12.30 -11.08 12.59
C TYR A 52 -13.31 -12.21 12.80
N PRO A 53 -13.47 -12.72 14.05
CA PRO A 53 -14.52 -13.68 14.40
C PRO A 53 -15.89 -13.18 13.96
N GLU A 54 -16.76 -14.08 13.53
CA GLU A 54 -18.09 -13.73 13.01
C GLU A 54 -18.89 -12.84 13.96
N GLY A 55 -18.91 -13.16 15.26
CA GLY A 55 -19.60 -12.37 16.27
C GLY A 55 -19.07 -10.95 16.47
N MET A 56 -17.86 -10.63 15.98
CA MET A 56 -17.27 -9.26 16.05
C MET A 56 -17.52 -8.45 14.79
N ARG A 57 -17.75 -9.08 13.64
CA ARG A 57 -17.83 -8.39 12.34
C ARG A 57 -18.93 -7.36 12.26
N GLY A 58 -20.07 -7.62 12.92
CA GLY A 58 -21.21 -6.70 12.96
C GLY A 58 -20.91 -5.35 13.63
N PHE A 59 -19.89 -5.32 14.49
CA PHE A 59 -19.46 -4.09 15.17
C PHE A 59 -18.38 -3.31 14.42
N ILE A 60 -17.83 -3.88 13.32
CA ILE A 60 -16.72 -3.30 12.58
C ILE A 60 -17.24 -2.64 11.31
N SER A 61 -17.08 -1.34 11.21
CA SER A 61 -17.36 -0.58 9.99
C SER A 61 -16.20 -0.62 9.03
N VAL A 62 -16.45 -0.52 7.71
CA VAL A 62 -15.40 -0.41 6.71
C VAL A 62 -15.29 1.02 6.22
N LEU A 63 -14.21 1.69 6.64
CA LEU A 63 -13.84 3.03 6.19
C LEU A 63 -12.74 2.91 5.14
N ARG A 64 -13.15 2.83 3.86
CA ARG A 64 -12.21 2.65 2.74
C ARG A 64 -11.18 3.76 2.71
N LYS A 65 -9.91 3.40 2.46
CA LYS A 65 -8.87 4.40 2.21
C LYS A 65 -9.28 5.33 1.09
N CYS A 66 -9.00 6.62 1.25
CA CYS A 66 -9.21 7.62 0.23
C CYS A 66 -7.89 8.21 -0.23
N VAL A 67 -7.88 8.72 -1.46
CA VAL A 67 -6.77 9.44 -2.07
C VAL A 67 -7.27 10.76 -2.64
N ASP A 68 -6.39 11.76 -2.61
CA ASP A 68 -6.64 13.04 -3.28
C ASP A 68 -6.52 12.84 -4.79
N THR A 69 -7.63 12.55 -5.44
CA THR A 69 -7.66 12.25 -6.87
C THR A 69 -7.51 13.49 -7.76
N GLU A 70 -7.56 14.69 -7.21
CA GLU A 70 -7.26 15.94 -7.91
C GLU A 70 -5.76 16.19 -7.89
N PHE A 71 -5.12 15.98 -6.75
CA PHE A 71 -3.68 16.08 -6.63
C PHE A 71 -2.96 14.95 -7.36
N PHE A 72 -3.32 13.68 -7.09
CA PHE A 72 -2.83 12.51 -7.82
C PHE A 72 -3.66 12.30 -9.08
N ALA A 73 -3.39 13.09 -10.10
CA ALA A 73 -4.06 13.02 -11.39
C ALA A 73 -3.04 12.84 -12.51
N PRO A 74 -3.41 12.16 -13.61
CA PRO A 74 -2.54 12.08 -14.79
C PRO A 74 -2.22 13.49 -15.29
N ALA A 75 -0.95 13.76 -15.55
CA ALA A 75 -0.52 15.03 -16.13
C ALA A 75 0.03 14.74 -17.53
N PRO A 76 -0.51 15.38 -18.60
CA PRO A 76 0.02 15.22 -19.95
C PRO A 76 1.43 15.80 -20.05
N ALA A 77 2.30 15.14 -20.83
CA ALA A 77 3.70 15.51 -21.02
C ALA A 77 4.50 15.66 -19.71
N SER A 78 4.25 14.76 -18.77
CA SER A 78 4.90 14.77 -17.46
C SER A 78 6.42 14.63 -17.60
N ARG A 79 7.11 15.38 -16.78
CA ARG A 79 8.56 15.29 -16.57
C ARG A 79 8.81 15.19 -15.07
N PHE A 80 9.64 14.24 -14.70
CA PHE A 80 10.15 14.15 -13.34
C PHE A 80 11.57 14.67 -13.29
N SER A 81 11.85 15.56 -12.33
CA SER A 81 13.19 16.06 -12.06
C SER A 81 13.38 16.18 -10.55
N PHE A 82 14.35 15.46 -10.01
CA PHE A 82 14.69 15.52 -8.59
C PHE A 82 16.18 15.18 -8.41
N GLY A 83 16.96 16.14 -7.87
CA GLY A 83 18.41 16.03 -7.87
C GLY A 83 18.94 15.90 -9.31
N ASP A 84 19.84 14.93 -9.52
CA ASP A 84 20.41 14.61 -10.83
C ASP A 84 19.55 13.65 -11.66
N CYS A 85 18.39 13.23 -11.15
CA CYS A 85 17.49 12.31 -11.83
C CYS A 85 16.47 13.08 -12.67
N GLU A 86 16.56 12.95 -13.99
CA GLU A 86 15.58 13.47 -14.95
C GLU A 86 14.96 12.33 -15.76
N LEU A 87 13.64 12.18 -15.71
CA LEU A 87 12.89 11.13 -16.38
C LEU A 87 11.66 11.72 -17.08
N THR A 88 11.32 11.12 -18.21
CA THR A 88 10.13 11.45 -18.99
C THR A 88 9.37 10.19 -19.38
N GLU A 89 8.12 10.33 -19.77
CA GLU A 89 7.30 9.21 -20.26
C GLU A 89 7.83 8.49 -21.51
N ARG A 90 8.89 9.01 -22.14
CA ARG A 90 9.55 8.36 -23.30
C ARG A 90 10.35 7.13 -22.88
N GLN A 91 10.86 7.14 -21.66
CA GLN A 91 11.62 6.02 -21.10
C GLN A 91 10.66 4.96 -20.53
N GLU A 92 11.17 3.76 -20.36
CA GLU A 92 10.49 2.70 -19.62
C GLU A 92 10.84 2.84 -18.14
N ILE A 93 9.91 3.29 -17.33
CA ILE A 93 10.17 3.59 -15.92
C ILE A 93 9.40 2.62 -15.03
N VAL A 94 10.16 1.85 -14.26
CA VAL A 94 9.63 0.95 -13.21
C VAL A 94 9.91 1.57 -11.85
N THR A 95 8.87 1.93 -11.13
CA THR A 95 8.98 2.51 -9.78
C THR A 95 8.64 1.51 -8.70
N LEU A 96 9.29 1.61 -7.56
CA LEU A 96 9.07 0.77 -6.38
C LEU A 96 9.29 1.59 -5.10
N SER A 97 8.33 1.52 -4.18
CA SER A 97 8.48 2.07 -2.84
C SER A 97 9.22 1.10 -1.92
N VAL A 98 10.29 1.57 -1.28
CA VAL A 98 11.15 0.78 -0.41
C VAL A 98 10.83 1.08 1.04
N ARG A 99 10.36 0.07 1.77
CA ARG A 99 10.10 0.13 3.23
C ARG A 99 11.23 -0.47 4.04
N ASP A 100 11.90 -1.47 3.49
CA ASP A 100 13.03 -2.17 4.08
C ASP A 100 14.06 -2.45 2.98
N ALA A 101 15.14 -1.66 2.99
CA ALA A 101 16.19 -1.75 1.99
C ALA A 101 17.03 -3.04 2.13
N ALA A 102 17.26 -3.52 3.35
CA ALA A 102 18.01 -4.75 3.59
C ALA A 102 17.25 -5.96 3.04
N ARG A 103 15.95 -6.04 3.33
CA ARG A 103 15.08 -7.09 2.80
C ARG A 103 14.94 -7.03 1.29
N LEU A 104 14.86 -5.84 0.70
CA LEU A 104 14.84 -5.69 -0.76
C LEU A 104 16.15 -6.19 -1.38
N ARG A 105 17.31 -5.86 -0.79
CA ARG A 105 18.64 -6.30 -1.24
C ARG A 105 18.77 -7.83 -1.25
N GLU A 106 18.24 -8.49 -0.24
CA GLU A 106 18.27 -9.95 -0.12
C GLU A 106 17.21 -10.62 -1.00
N GLY A 107 16.22 -9.86 -1.48
CA GLY A 107 15.12 -10.34 -2.31
C GLY A 107 15.50 -10.56 -3.77
N GLY A 108 14.79 -11.49 -4.42
CA GLY A 108 15.02 -11.85 -5.82
C GLY A 108 14.93 -10.67 -6.79
N PHE A 109 14.07 -9.67 -6.52
CA PHE A 109 13.95 -8.49 -7.39
C PHE A 109 15.27 -7.73 -7.54
N TRP A 110 15.97 -7.44 -6.43
CA TRP A 110 17.26 -6.74 -6.48
C TRP A 110 18.31 -7.51 -7.25
N CYS A 111 18.40 -8.83 -7.03
CA CYS A 111 19.36 -9.71 -7.70
C CYS A 111 19.07 -9.83 -9.21
N GLU A 112 17.83 -9.66 -9.63
CA GLU A 112 17.42 -9.76 -11.03
C GLU A 112 17.53 -8.43 -11.79
N LEU A 113 17.77 -7.29 -11.12
CA LEU A 113 17.87 -5.97 -11.78
C LEU A 113 18.89 -5.92 -12.93
N PRO A 114 20.13 -6.48 -12.81
CA PRO A 114 21.06 -6.47 -13.90
C PRO A 114 20.52 -7.21 -15.14
N SER A 115 19.83 -8.32 -14.96
CA SER A 115 19.23 -9.09 -16.04
C SER A 115 18.07 -8.34 -16.69
N LEU A 116 17.23 -7.66 -15.90
CA LEU A 116 16.15 -6.79 -16.40
C LEU A 116 16.73 -5.65 -17.26
N LEU A 117 17.73 -4.94 -16.75
CA LEU A 117 18.34 -3.81 -17.44
C LEU A 117 19.16 -4.23 -18.67
N SER A 118 19.62 -5.49 -18.74
CA SER A 118 20.21 -6.06 -19.96
C SER A 118 19.14 -6.36 -21.00
N ALA A 119 18.02 -6.93 -20.58
CA ALA A 119 16.91 -7.27 -21.47
C ALA A 119 16.18 -6.03 -22.01
N ARG A 120 16.19 -4.92 -21.25
CA ARG A 120 15.51 -3.66 -21.56
C ARG A 120 16.46 -2.48 -21.46
N PRO A 121 17.17 -2.11 -22.53
CA PRO A 121 18.17 -1.03 -22.52
C PRO A 121 17.61 0.36 -22.16
N ASP A 122 16.36 0.64 -22.49
CA ASP A 122 15.68 1.92 -22.21
C ASP A 122 14.96 1.94 -20.85
N CYS A 123 15.06 0.84 -20.09
CA CYS A 123 14.40 0.74 -18.78
C CYS A 123 15.21 1.44 -17.69
N HIS A 124 14.52 2.27 -16.93
CA HIS A 124 14.99 2.90 -15.69
C HIS A 124 14.23 2.32 -14.51
N VAL A 125 14.92 2.02 -13.42
CA VAL A 125 14.32 1.53 -12.18
C VAL A 125 14.52 2.58 -11.10
N VAL A 126 13.42 3.04 -10.51
CA VAL A 126 13.42 4.07 -9.47
C VAL A 126 12.94 3.48 -8.15
N LEU A 127 13.80 3.47 -7.17
CA LEU A 127 13.55 2.99 -5.82
C LEU A 127 13.40 4.19 -4.89
N ILE A 128 12.23 4.30 -4.24
CA ILE A 128 11.86 5.47 -3.44
C ILE A 128 11.74 5.05 -1.98
N SER A 129 12.43 5.74 -1.08
CA SER A 129 12.23 5.56 0.35
C SER A 129 10.82 6.00 0.77
N THR A 130 10.11 5.15 1.54
CA THR A 130 8.76 5.46 2.04
C THR A 130 8.74 6.39 3.25
N GLY A 131 9.89 6.70 3.82
CA GLY A 131 10.01 7.57 4.98
C GLY A 131 11.44 8.09 5.17
N LYS A 132 11.56 9.21 5.87
CA LYS A 132 12.87 9.85 6.13
C LYS A 132 13.86 8.95 6.89
N GLU A 133 13.34 7.95 7.62
CA GLU A 133 14.15 7.01 8.41
C GLU A 133 14.61 5.78 7.61
N VAL A 134 13.99 5.54 6.44
CA VAL A 134 14.36 4.41 5.58
C VAL A 134 15.58 4.79 4.76
N ARG A 135 16.72 4.25 5.13
CA ARG A 135 17.99 4.52 4.45
C ARG A 135 18.22 3.52 3.32
N LEU A 136 18.71 4.02 2.19
CA LEU A 136 19.02 3.22 1.00
C LEU A 136 20.50 2.90 0.85
N ASP A 137 21.32 3.16 1.87
CA ASP A 137 22.79 3.03 1.81
C ASP A 137 23.24 1.62 1.45
N CYS A 138 22.63 0.59 2.06
CA CYS A 138 22.95 -0.79 1.74
C CYS A 138 22.66 -1.17 0.28
N LEU A 139 21.70 -0.50 -0.38
CA LEU A 139 21.44 -0.64 -1.81
C LEU A 139 22.46 0.13 -2.63
N ARG A 140 22.86 1.35 -2.20
CA ARG A 140 23.93 2.13 -2.84
C ARG A 140 25.25 1.37 -2.85
N GLU A 141 25.62 0.79 -1.71
CA GLU A 141 26.82 -0.04 -1.59
C GLU A 141 26.77 -1.27 -2.49
N SER A 142 25.65 -2.03 -2.46
CA SER A 142 25.52 -3.24 -3.25
C SER A 142 25.41 -2.96 -4.77
N MET A 143 24.95 -1.76 -5.16
CA MET A 143 24.91 -1.33 -6.55
C MET A 143 26.32 -1.21 -7.17
N ALA A 144 27.36 -1.04 -6.35
CA ALA A 144 28.75 -1.01 -6.83
C ALA A 144 29.17 -2.30 -7.54
N ALA A 145 28.53 -3.44 -7.23
CA ALA A 145 28.76 -4.72 -7.90
C ALA A 145 28.09 -4.81 -9.29
N PHE A 146 27.19 -3.89 -9.64
CA PHE A 146 26.51 -3.91 -10.93
C PHE A 146 27.40 -3.33 -12.04
N PRO A 147 27.25 -3.77 -13.29
CA PRO A 147 27.97 -3.21 -14.43
C PRO A 147 27.80 -1.69 -14.52
N SER A 148 28.88 -0.97 -14.85
CA SER A 148 28.88 0.51 -14.87
C SER A 148 27.79 1.11 -15.77
N GLY A 149 27.56 0.54 -16.96
CA GLY A 149 26.52 0.98 -17.89
C GLY A 149 25.07 0.80 -17.39
N MET A 150 24.84 0.08 -16.28
CA MET A 150 23.52 -0.12 -15.69
C MET A 150 23.26 0.82 -14.53
N ARG A 151 24.31 1.26 -13.82
CA ARG A 151 24.18 2.07 -12.60
C ARG A 151 23.45 3.37 -12.87
N GLY A 152 23.68 4.03 -14.01
CA GLY A 152 22.99 5.27 -14.40
C GLY A 152 21.49 5.11 -14.68
N ARG A 153 20.98 3.87 -14.71
CA ARG A 153 19.56 3.55 -14.92
C ARG A 153 18.86 3.04 -13.66
N ILE A 154 19.56 2.99 -12.53
CA ILE A 154 19.02 2.66 -11.22
C ILE A 154 19.08 3.93 -10.35
N HIS A 155 17.93 4.46 -10.03
CA HIS A 155 17.80 5.69 -9.24
C HIS A 155 17.34 5.34 -7.82
N LEU A 156 18.19 5.64 -6.84
CA LEU A 156 17.89 5.46 -5.42
C LEU A 156 17.53 6.83 -4.84
N LEU A 157 16.25 7.09 -4.71
CA LEU A 157 15.72 8.36 -4.23
C LEU A 157 15.32 8.24 -2.77
N ASP A 158 15.79 9.15 -1.97
CA ASP A 158 15.32 9.30 -0.60
C ASP A 158 13.86 9.78 -0.58
N PHE A 159 13.32 10.08 0.58
CA PHE A 159 11.94 10.52 0.71
C PHE A 159 11.63 11.72 -0.20
N LEU A 160 10.68 11.53 -1.11
CA LEU A 160 10.25 12.57 -2.05
C LEU A 160 9.14 13.45 -1.45
N PRO A 161 9.16 14.76 -1.71
CA PRO A 161 8.00 15.62 -1.47
C PRO A 161 6.79 15.12 -2.28
N PRO A 162 5.55 15.30 -1.78
CA PRO A 162 4.35 14.77 -2.45
C PRO A 162 4.21 15.16 -3.93
N GLY A 163 4.59 16.40 -4.30
CA GLY A 163 4.56 16.85 -5.69
C GLY A 163 5.52 16.08 -6.59
N ALA A 164 6.78 15.92 -6.16
CA ALA A 164 7.78 15.14 -6.90
C ALA A 164 7.38 13.66 -7.01
N TYR A 165 6.83 13.09 -5.93
CA TYR A 165 6.32 11.71 -5.96
C TYR A 165 5.19 11.53 -6.96
N ARG A 166 4.21 12.45 -6.99
CA ARG A 166 3.15 12.47 -8.01
C ARG A 166 3.72 12.55 -9.42
N ASP A 167 4.65 13.46 -9.67
CA ASP A 167 5.25 13.65 -11.00
C ASP A 167 5.99 12.39 -11.47
N LEU A 168 6.68 11.71 -10.55
CA LEU A 168 7.30 10.43 -10.82
C LEU A 168 6.28 9.35 -11.19
N LEU A 169 5.17 9.25 -10.46
CA LEU A 169 4.09 8.30 -10.78
C LEU A 169 3.47 8.59 -12.15
N CYS A 170 3.32 9.87 -12.53
CA CYS A 170 2.77 10.26 -13.82
C CYS A 170 3.64 9.83 -15.00
N VAL A 171 4.97 9.85 -14.87
CA VAL A 171 5.90 9.39 -15.92
C VAL A 171 6.13 7.87 -15.89
N SER A 172 5.76 7.20 -14.81
CA SER A 172 6.03 5.77 -14.62
C SER A 172 5.24 4.91 -15.57
N SER A 173 5.93 3.95 -16.19
CA SER A 173 5.32 2.91 -17.03
C SER A 173 4.66 1.85 -16.17
N LEU A 174 5.30 1.49 -15.06
CA LEU A 174 4.87 0.46 -14.12
C LEU A 174 5.24 0.86 -12.70
N HIS A 175 4.30 0.73 -11.76
CA HIS A 175 4.56 0.83 -10.33
C HIS A 175 4.45 -0.55 -9.69
N LEU A 176 5.55 -1.04 -9.14
CA LEU A 176 5.60 -2.33 -8.46
C LEU A 176 5.31 -2.13 -6.97
N CYS A 177 4.16 -2.60 -6.52
CA CYS A 177 3.86 -2.72 -5.11
C CYS A 177 4.43 -4.06 -4.61
N LYS A 178 5.53 -3.99 -3.86
CA LYS A 178 6.14 -5.14 -3.20
C LYS A 178 5.84 -5.04 -1.70
N ASP A 179 5.95 -6.11 -0.97
CA ASP A 179 5.81 -6.11 0.49
C ASP A 179 4.45 -5.60 1.01
N ILE A 180 3.39 -5.83 0.26
CA ILE A 180 2.02 -5.63 0.76
C ILE A 180 1.71 -6.77 1.72
N SER A 181 1.57 -6.40 2.98
CA SER A 181 1.06 -7.28 4.01
C SER A 181 -0.48 -7.18 4.09
N PHE A 182 -1.00 -7.21 5.28
CA PHE A 182 -2.42 -7.18 5.60
C PHE A 182 -3.18 -5.90 5.18
N MET A 183 -2.49 -4.79 4.97
CA MET A 183 -3.12 -3.50 4.65
C MET A 183 -3.02 -3.14 3.17
N LEU A 184 -4.08 -2.56 2.64
CA LEU A 184 -4.04 -1.90 1.33
C LEU A 184 -3.10 -0.67 1.42
N PRO A 185 -2.00 -0.60 0.65
CA PRO A 185 -1.09 0.52 0.70
C PRO A 185 -1.66 1.74 -0.02
N SER A 186 -1.39 2.94 0.49
CA SER A 186 -1.81 4.19 -0.17
C SER A 186 -1.15 4.37 -1.52
N GLU A 187 0.12 3.97 -1.65
CA GLU A 187 0.90 4.03 -2.89
C GLU A 187 0.22 3.33 -4.08
N LEU A 188 -0.48 2.22 -3.83
CA LEU A 188 -1.26 1.52 -4.85
C LEU A 188 -2.38 2.43 -5.40
N LEU A 189 -3.13 3.08 -4.51
CA LEU A 189 -4.21 3.98 -4.90
C LEU A 189 -3.68 5.25 -5.57
N GLU A 190 -2.57 5.79 -5.09
CA GLU A 190 -1.91 6.98 -5.63
C GLU A 190 -1.38 6.71 -7.05
N ALA A 191 -0.71 5.57 -7.28
CA ALA A 191 -0.23 5.15 -8.58
C ALA A 191 -1.39 4.92 -9.57
N MET A 192 -2.43 4.19 -9.16
CA MET A 192 -3.64 4.01 -9.96
C MET A 192 -4.32 5.34 -10.27
N SER A 193 -4.34 6.27 -9.32
CA SER A 193 -4.92 7.60 -9.48
C SER A 193 -4.18 8.45 -10.51
N CYS A 194 -2.84 8.37 -10.56
CA CYS A 194 -2.02 8.99 -11.60
C CYS A 194 -2.11 8.28 -12.95
N GLY A 195 -2.87 7.20 -13.06
CA GLY A 195 -2.96 6.40 -14.29
C GLY A 195 -1.69 5.60 -14.56
N CYS A 196 -0.89 5.29 -13.55
CA CYS A 196 0.21 4.34 -13.65
C CYS A 196 -0.33 2.90 -13.68
N VAL A 197 0.31 2.02 -14.44
CA VAL A 197 0.02 0.58 -14.35
C VAL A 197 0.59 0.04 -13.06
N VAL A 198 -0.22 -0.65 -12.28
CA VAL A 198 0.20 -1.23 -11.00
C VAL A 198 0.36 -2.73 -11.14
N LEU A 199 1.47 -3.25 -10.62
CA LEU A 199 1.73 -4.67 -10.41
C LEU A 199 1.82 -4.92 -8.91
N ALA A 200 0.90 -5.69 -8.35
CA ALA A 200 0.77 -5.90 -6.91
C ALA A 200 0.61 -7.38 -6.53
N PRO A 201 0.96 -7.79 -5.30
CA PRO A 201 0.74 -9.17 -4.87
C PRO A 201 -0.74 -9.47 -4.76
N ASP A 202 -1.09 -10.70 -5.12
CA ASP A 202 -2.44 -11.24 -5.05
C ASP A 202 -2.84 -11.50 -3.59
N THR A 203 -3.43 -10.49 -2.97
CA THR A 203 -3.92 -10.53 -1.59
C THR A 203 -5.37 -10.12 -1.52
N GLY A 204 -6.10 -10.56 -0.48
CA GLY A 204 -7.52 -10.22 -0.34
C GLY A 204 -7.78 -8.71 -0.29
N ALA A 205 -6.94 -7.94 0.41
CA ALA A 205 -7.07 -6.48 0.47
C ALA A 205 -6.83 -5.81 -0.91
N VAL A 206 -5.87 -6.32 -1.69
CA VAL A 206 -5.56 -5.79 -3.03
C VAL A 206 -6.68 -6.13 -4.02
N ARG A 207 -7.24 -7.33 -3.97
CA ARG A 207 -8.35 -7.76 -4.84
C ARG A 207 -9.63 -6.91 -4.71
N GLU A 208 -9.82 -6.21 -3.60
CA GLU A 208 -10.94 -5.28 -3.47
C GLU A 208 -10.84 -4.05 -4.39
N VAL A 209 -9.64 -3.72 -4.81
CA VAL A 209 -9.35 -2.54 -5.63
C VAL A 209 -8.88 -2.93 -7.02
N LEU A 210 -8.02 -3.95 -7.11
CA LEU A 210 -7.32 -4.34 -8.32
C LEU A 210 -7.88 -5.65 -8.86
N SER A 211 -8.33 -5.62 -10.12
CA SER A 211 -8.79 -6.77 -10.90
C SER A 211 -7.73 -7.07 -11.97
N ASP A 212 -7.18 -8.27 -11.93
CA ASP A 212 -6.07 -8.70 -12.79
C ASP A 212 -6.41 -8.54 -14.28
N GLY A 213 -5.49 -7.92 -15.03
CA GLY A 213 -5.64 -7.63 -16.46
C GLY A 213 -6.73 -6.61 -16.82
N GLN A 214 -7.43 -6.00 -15.84
CA GLN A 214 -8.49 -5.03 -16.09
C GLN A 214 -8.12 -3.60 -15.71
N ASN A 215 -7.58 -3.42 -14.49
CA ASN A 215 -7.16 -2.12 -13.96
C ASN A 215 -5.78 -2.16 -13.29
N GLY A 216 -5.03 -3.23 -13.49
CA GLY A 216 -3.69 -3.51 -13.02
C GLY A 216 -3.40 -4.99 -13.12
N PHE A 217 -2.30 -5.43 -12.53
CA PHE A 217 -1.86 -6.83 -12.58
C PHE A 217 -1.58 -7.38 -11.19
N LEU A 218 -1.89 -8.66 -11.00
CA LEU A 218 -1.64 -9.39 -9.77
C LEU A 218 -0.55 -10.44 -9.98
N TYR A 219 0.38 -10.55 -9.04
CA TYR A 219 1.34 -11.63 -9.00
C TYR A 219 1.15 -12.51 -7.75
N PRO A 220 1.42 -13.83 -7.83
CA PRO A 220 1.24 -14.74 -6.70
C PRO A 220 2.05 -14.31 -5.49
N SER A 221 1.38 -14.12 -4.35
CA SER A 221 2.02 -13.83 -3.08
C SER A 221 2.76 -15.05 -2.54
N GLY A 222 3.92 -14.84 -1.90
CA GLY A 222 4.69 -15.89 -1.23
C GLY A 222 5.43 -16.86 -2.15
N ARG A 223 5.46 -16.64 -3.46
CA ARG A 223 6.23 -17.45 -4.42
C ARG A 223 7.42 -16.67 -4.97
N ARG A 224 8.49 -17.41 -5.31
CA ARG A 224 9.61 -16.83 -6.05
C ARG A 224 9.13 -16.43 -7.44
N MET A 225 9.33 -15.17 -7.80
CA MET A 225 8.90 -14.59 -9.08
C MET A 225 10.09 -14.45 -10.02
N ASN A 226 9.86 -14.62 -11.30
CA ASN A 226 10.77 -14.18 -12.35
C ASN A 226 10.39 -12.74 -12.74
N TRP A 227 11.02 -11.78 -12.07
CA TRP A 227 10.75 -10.36 -12.25
C TRP A 227 11.12 -9.87 -13.65
N VAL A 228 12.20 -10.38 -14.22
CA VAL A 228 12.66 -10.03 -15.57
C VAL A 228 11.57 -10.37 -16.58
N MET A 229 11.10 -11.61 -16.58
CA MET A 229 10.05 -12.05 -17.50
C MET A 229 8.76 -11.25 -17.34
N LEU A 230 8.29 -11.07 -16.11
CA LEU A 230 7.01 -10.42 -15.82
C LEU A 230 7.04 -8.94 -16.22
N ILE A 231 8.07 -8.21 -15.82
CA ILE A 231 8.20 -6.78 -16.14
C ILE A 231 8.42 -6.58 -17.63
N THR A 232 9.27 -7.39 -18.27
CA THR A 232 9.52 -7.32 -19.72
C THR A 232 8.23 -7.50 -20.51
N LEU A 233 7.43 -8.52 -20.18
CA LEU A 233 6.14 -8.78 -20.83
C LEU A 233 5.19 -7.59 -20.72
N LEU A 234 5.12 -6.94 -19.56
CA LEU A 234 4.25 -5.78 -19.36
C LEU A 234 4.77 -4.55 -20.12
N LEU A 235 6.06 -4.31 -20.16
CA LEU A 235 6.64 -3.18 -20.88
C LEU A 235 6.54 -3.33 -22.40
N GLU A 236 6.65 -4.53 -22.94
CA GLU A 236 6.45 -4.82 -24.37
C GLU A 236 5.03 -4.49 -24.84
N ARG A 237 4.04 -4.70 -23.97
CA ARG A 237 2.63 -4.44 -24.27
C ARG A 237 2.17 -3.04 -23.91
N ARG A 238 3.07 -2.09 -23.77
CA ARG A 238 2.79 -0.72 -23.25
C ARG A 238 1.62 -0.02 -23.96
N SER A 239 1.48 -0.18 -25.28
CA SER A 239 0.36 0.39 -26.04
C SER A 239 -1.00 -0.18 -25.65
N GLU A 240 -1.05 -1.46 -25.29
CA GLU A 240 -2.27 -2.16 -24.86
C GLU A 240 -2.67 -1.77 -23.44
N LEU A 241 -1.71 -1.27 -22.64
CA LEU A 241 -1.95 -0.89 -21.25
C LEU A 241 -2.72 0.42 -21.09
N LEU A 242 -2.99 1.18 -22.15
CA LEU A 242 -3.75 2.44 -22.08
C LEU A 242 -5.16 2.25 -21.51
N SER A 243 -5.83 1.16 -21.87
CA SER A 243 -7.14 0.82 -21.30
C SER A 243 -7.05 0.52 -19.79
N ILE A 244 -6.04 -0.23 -19.39
CA ILE A 244 -5.77 -0.58 -17.98
C ILE A 244 -5.49 0.68 -17.17
N ARG A 245 -4.66 1.60 -17.67
CA ARG A 245 -4.37 2.90 -17.04
C ARG A 245 -5.65 3.73 -16.81
N ARG A 246 -6.52 3.80 -17.80
CA ARG A 246 -7.82 4.49 -17.70
C ARG A 246 -8.74 3.83 -16.68
N ASN A 247 -8.82 2.51 -16.69
CA ASN A 247 -9.63 1.73 -15.75
C ASN A 247 -9.10 1.85 -14.32
N ALA A 248 -7.78 1.85 -14.11
CA ALA A 248 -7.14 2.11 -12.83
C ALA A 248 -7.61 3.45 -12.26
N ARG A 249 -7.44 4.53 -13.03
CA ARG A 249 -7.91 5.87 -12.67
C ARG A 249 -9.40 5.90 -12.35
N LYS A 250 -10.24 5.32 -13.23
CA LYS A 250 -11.70 5.26 -13.05
C LYS A 250 -12.10 4.56 -11.76
N THR A 251 -11.41 3.46 -11.43
CA THR A 251 -11.67 2.70 -10.19
C THR A 251 -11.40 3.55 -8.96
N VAL A 252 -10.25 4.20 -8.90
CA VAL A 252 -9.86 5.01 -7.75
C VAL A 252 -10.73 6.26 -7.64
N PHE A 253 -10.97 6.95 -8.75
CA PHE A 253 -11.84 8.13 -8.78
C PHE A 253 -13.27 7.81 -8.28
N GLY A 254 -13.82 6.67 -8.69
CA GLY A 254 -15.20 6.28 -8.33
C GLY A 254 -15.34 5.72 -6.91
N LYS A 255 -14.31 5.04 -6.40
CA LYS A 255 -14.42 4.27 -5.14
C LYS A 255 -13.55 4.79 -3.98
N HIS A 256 -12.52 5.59 -4.28
CA HIS A 256 -11.50 6.02 -3.31
C HIS A 256 -11.25 7.53 -3.32
N ASN A 257 -12.12 8.31 -3.95
CA ASN A 257 -11.99 9.77 -4.01
C ASN A 257 -12.16 10.39 -2.63
N LYS A 258 -11.16 11.17 -2.20
CA LYS A 258 -11.14 11.89 -0.94
C LYS A 258 -12.38 12.78 -0.75
N ASN A 259 -12.78 13.52 -1.78
CA ASN A 259 -13.90 14.46 -1.70
C ASN A 259 -15.24 13.75 -1.46
N THR A 260 -15.36 12.47 -1.83
CA THR A 260 -16.56 11.66 -1.57
C THR A 260 -16.48 10.91 -0.24
N LEU A 261 -15.32 10.34 0.10
CA LEU A 261 -15.19 9.46 1.27
C LEU A 261 -14.92 10.21 2.56
N LEU A 262 -14.10 11.26 2.54
CA LEU A 262 -13.72 11.97 3.76
C LEU A 262 -14.91 12.57 4.52
N PRO A 263 -15.91 13.22 3.88
CA PRO A 263 -17.09 13.68 4.58
C PRO A 263 -17.86 12.54 5.27
N ARG A 264 -17.95 11.37 4.64
CA ARG A 264 -18.59 10.18 5.22
C ARG A 264 -17.81 9.62 6.41
N HIS A 265 -16.48 9.63 6.34
CA HIS A 265 -15.62 9.21 7.45
C HIS A 265 -15.77 10.16 8.64
N ILE A 266 -15.78 11.47 8.38
CA ILE A 266 -15.99 12.49 9.43
C ILE A 266 -17.35 12.32 10.06
N ALA A 267 -18.42 12.19 9.26
CA ALA A 267 -19.77 11.98 9.77
C ALA A 267 -19.87 10.72 10.66
N PHE A 268 -19.25 9.61 10.22
CA PHE A 268 -19.20 8.38 11.00
C PHE A 268 -18.49 8.59 12.35
N LEU A 269 -17.33 9.23 12.34
CA LEU A 269 -16.56 9.47 13.58
C LEU A 269 -17.28 10.42 14.52
N MET A 270 -17.93 11.47 13.99
CA MET A 270 -18.71 12.42 14.78
C MET A 270 -19.95 11.75 15.42
N ASP A 271 -20.64 10.87 14.70
CA ASP A 271 -21.74 10.08 15.22
C ASP A 271 -21.27 9.19 16.38
N ARG A 272 -20.17 8.45 16.21
CA ARG A 272 -19.61 7.62 17.29
C ARG A 272 -19.17 8.43 18.50
N TYR A 273 -18.55 9.58 18.28
CA TYR A 273 -18.16 10.50 19.34
C TYR A 273 -19.36 11.02 20.12
N SER A 274 -20.44 11.39 19.43
CA SER A 274 -21.67 11.89 20.06
C SER A 274 -22.33 10.83 20.94
N HIS A 275 -22.40 9.59 20.49
CA HIS A 275 -22.92 8.46 21.27
C HIS A 275 -22.05 8.19 22.51
N TRP A 276 -20.74 8.16 22.35
CA TRP A 276 -19.80 7.98 23.45
C TRP A 276 -19.97 9.10 24.50
N ARG A 277 -20.04 10.35 24.04
CA ARG A 277 -20.21 11.51 24.95
C ARG A 277 -21.52 11.43 25.73
N ALA A 278 -22.62 11.06 25.08
CA ALA A 278 -23.92 10.88 25.75
C ALA A 278 -23.86 9.81 26.84
N GLN A 279 -23.19 8.66 26.55
CA GLN A 279 -23.01 7.62 27.57
C GLN A 279 -22.17 8.09 28.76
N GLN A 280 -21.11 8.89 28.54
CA GLN A 280 -20.31 9.44 29.66
C GLN A 280 -21.08 10.37 30.52
N ILE A 281 -21.97 11.21 29.96
CA ILE A 281 -22.84 12.10 30.72
C ILE A 281 -23.82 11.29 31.58
N GLN A 282 -24.47 10.27 31.02
CA GLN A 282 -25.37 9.39 31.74
C GLN A 282 -24.71 8.66 32.92
N LEU A 283 -23.45 8.19 32.69
CA LEU A 283 -22.68 7.54 33.76
C LEU A 283 -22.32 8.52 34.89
N ALA A 284 -21.99 9.76 34.58
CA ALA A 284 -21.66 10.78 35.54
C ALA A 284 -22.93 11.14 36.40
N GLU A 285 -24.06 11.38 35.74
CA GLU A 285 -25.32 11.67 36.40
C GLU A 285 -25.82 10.50 37.27
N GLY A 286 -25.61 9.25 36.83
CA GLY A 286 -25.96 8.06 37.61
C GLY A 286 -25.09 7.88 38.86
N ASN A 287 -23.81 8.23 38.81
CA ASN A 287 -22.91 8.19 39.97
C ASN A 287 -23.29 9.27 41.02
N ASP A 288 -23.60 10.49 40.58
CA ASP A 288 -24.02 11.57 41.48
C ASP A 288 -25.33 11.22 42.20
N ALA A 289 -26.25 10.54 41.51
CA ALA A 289 -27.51 10.06 42.11
C ALA A 289 -27.28 8.96 43.18
N PHE A 290 -26.27 8.09 42.95
CA PHE A 290 -25.96 7.02 43.91
C PHE A 290 -25.27 7.55 45.19
N GLU A 291 -24.38 8.54 45.05
CA GLU A 291 -23.73 9.18 46.18
C GLU A 291 -24.72 10.00 47.04
N SER A 292 -25.71 10.64 46.40
CA SER A 292 -26.75 11.42 47.09
C SER A 292 -27.79 10.56 47.87
N THR A 293 -27.93 9.28 47.52
CA THR A 293 -28.81 8.32 48.21
C THR A 293 -28.11 7.55 49.31
N SER A 294 -26.80 7.67 49.44
CA SER A 294 -25.97 6.99 50.44
C SER A 294 -25.54 7.88 51.62
N ALA A 295 -25.95 9.14 51.62
CA ALA A 295 -25.73 10.12 52.67
C ALA A 295 -27.03 10.34 53.47
#